data_e429aa038594c5bbcb8425fe5c409bcb
#
_entry.id   e429aa038594c5bbcb8425fe5c409bcb
#
_cell.length_a   1.000
_cell.length_b   1.000
_cell.length_c   1.000
_cell.angle_alpha   90.00
_cell.angle_beta   90.00
_cell.angle_gamma   90.00
#
_symmetry.space_group_name_H-M   'P 1'
#
loop_
_entity.id
_entity.type
_entity.pdbx_description
1 polymer ?
#
loop_
_entity_poly.entity_id
_entity_poly.type
_entity_poly.pdbx_seq_one_letter_code
_entity_poly.pdbx_strand_id
1 'polypeptide(L)'
;MGLNTVFSYPFWNKLEPRQGHFDFSGMNDMAEWYRQIHDAGLQAVIRPGPYIDGEHKWGGLPAWLSEVPGMARQNNQPFLDAAKSYIEALANELNGSFIPQDGPILMVQIENDYTAAFDNMFYTNDRGSQSALAAGAIPGVLSEIDGNPHVGFAGRNEYLNASNRGPNLDGEYYTTWLDTWGETSTHNHDTTNTADVGGHVQLVSSIQSDIDFILANQSSFNLYMFHGRTNWGYQNGGDGGGGSPLMAETTSYDYGAPLDESGHITPLYLGLRQTIFSNLNETLPTIPKQNILVDVPPFTLTPSIAMFDALPAPVHMKYPVNMEALQQSYGFILYRTNITTAVNGSLQPGDYPRDRVLLYVNGERAGVMDYSYRNSSVVTLSLKECDILDLLVENMGCICFGCPTIFDQRKGVVGNVTVGGIVLVDWEIYSLPLNEPPSSESN
;
A
#
# COMPACT_ATOMS: atom_id res chain seq x y z
N MET A 1 -2.38 6.26 -25.80
CA MET A 1 -1.01 6.74 -25.67
C MET A 1 -0.03 5.93 -26.52
N GLY A 2 -0.35 4.72 -26.87
CA GLY A 2 0.50 3.80 -27.65
C GLY A 2 1.08 2.65 -26.82
N LEU A 3 0.67 2.53 -25.56
CA LEU A 3 0.97 1.37 -24.72
C LEU A 3 0.19 0.15 -25.18
N ASN A 4 0.75 -1.04 -24.99
CA ASN A 4 0.18 -2.31 -25.46
C ASN A 4 -0.06 -3.34 -24.35
N THR A 5 0.37 -3.04 -23.14
CA THR A 5 0.33 -3.98 -21.99
C THR A 5 -0.13 -3.28 -20.73
N VAL A 6 -0.92 -3.96 -19.90
CA VAL A 6 -1.40 -3.49 -18.60
C VAL A 6 -0.81 -4.36 -17.50
N PHE A 7 -0.14 -3.73 -16.54
CA PHE A 7 0.33 -4.39 -15.30
C PHE A 7 -0.76 -4.29 -14.24
N SER A 8 -1.03 -5.39 -13.53
CA SER A 8 -2.12 -5.48 -12.56
C SER A 8 -1.69 -6.21 -11.30
N TYR A 9 -2.21 -5.75 -10.15
CA TYR A 9 -1.84 -6.18 -8.81
C TYR A 9 -3.08 -6.73 -8.06
N PRO A 10 -3.29 -8.05 -8.01
CA PRO A 10 -4.34 -8.66 -7.20
C PRO A 10 -3.90 -8.71 -5.73
N PHE A 11 -4.26 -7.71 -4.94
CA PHE A 11 -3.88 -7.62 -3.54
C PHE A 11 -4.55 -8.73 -2.70
N TRP A 12 -3.74 -9.56 -2.05
CA TRP A 12 -4.21 -10.69 -1.25
C TRP A 12 -5.21 -10.27 -0.15
N ASN A 13 -4.96 -9.16 0.55
CA ASN A 13 -5.85 -8.64 1.59
C ASN A 13 -7.24 -8.23 1.09
N LYS A 14 -7.39 -7.98 -0.22
CA LYS A 14 -8.68 -7.71 -0.85
C LYS A 14 -9.39 -8.99 -1.26
N LEU A 15 -8.64 -9.96 -1.73
CA LEU A 15 -9.18 -11.23 -2.24
C LEU A 15 -9.45 -12.23 -1.11
N GLU A 16 -8.74 -12.15 0.02
CA GLU A 16 -8.92 -13.00 1.20
C GLU A 16 -8.91 -12.16 2.49
N PRO A 17 -9.92 -11.31 2.71
CA PRO A 17 -9.98 -10.43 3.89
C PRO A 17 -10.06 -11.18 5.22
N ARG A 18 -10.50 -12.44 5.19
CA ARG A 18 -10.53 -13.38 6.32
C ARG A 18 -9.98 -14.71 5.86
N GLN A 19 -9.17 -15.36 6.68
CA GLN A 19 -8.55 -16.64 6.36
C GLN A 19 -9.56 -17.67 5.85
N GLY A 20 -9.31 -18.23 4.67
CA GLY A 20 -10.16 -19.22 4.00
C GLY A 20 -11.43 -18.66 3.33
N HIS A 21 -11.63 -17.35 3.32
CA HIS A 21 -12.78 -16.69 2.71
C HIS A 21 -12.34 -15.79 1.56
N PHE A 22 -12.35 -16.36 0.36
CA PHE A 22 -12.01 -15.63 -0.86
C PHE A 22 -13.23 -14.90 -1.44
N ASP A 23 -12.98 -13.67 -1.94
CA ASP A 23 -13.98 -12.85 -2.62
C ASP A 23 -13.40 -12.36 -3.96
N PHE A 24 -13.91 -12.94 -5.05
CA PHE A 24 -13.61 -12.56 -6.42
C PHE A 24 -14.79 -11.84 -7.09
N SER A 25 -15.60 -11.11 -6.33
CA SER A 25 -16.78 -10.43 -6.84
C SER A 25 -16.60 -8.91 -6.95
N GLY A 26 -17.41 -8.25 -7.78
CA GLY A 26 -17.43 -6.80 -7.92
C GLY A 26 -16.07 -6.24 -8.32
N MET A 27 -15.48 -5.39 -7.47
CA MET A 27 -14.15 -4.79 -7.74
C MET A 27 -12.99 -5.79 -7.62
N ASN A 28 -13.25 -6.98 -7.09
CA ASN A 28 -12.27 -8.05 -6.94
C ASN A 28 -12.38 -9.11 -8.06
N ASP A 29 -13.25 -8.90 -9.05
CA ASP A 29 -13.44 -9.82 -10.20
C ASP A 29 -12.24 -9.70 -11.16
N MET A 30 -11.21 -10.48 -10.86
CA MET A 30 -9.96 -10.47 -11.63
C MET A 30 -10.14 -11.11 -13.00
N ALA A 31 -10.98 -12.11 -13.13
CA ALA A 31 -11.26 -12.75 -14.42
C ALA A 31 -11.92 -11.77 -15.39
N GLU A 32 -12.90 -10.99 -14.92
CA GLU A 32 -13.54 -9.94 -15.72
C GLU A 32 -12.55 -8.83 -16.09
N TRP A 33 -11.66 -8.45 -15.16
CA TRP A 33 -10.63 -7.46 -15.43
C TRP A 33 -9.72 -7.87 -16.59
N TYR A 34 -9.20 -9.10 -16.57
CA TYR A 34 -8.35 -9.60 -17.66
C TYR A 34 -9.13 -9.81 -18.96
N ARG A 35 -10.40 -10.19 -18.89
CA ARG A 35 -11.25 -10.23 -20.07
C ARG A 35 -11.39 -8.85 -20.73
N GLN A 36 -11.57 -7.78 -19.96
CA GLN A 36 -11.64 -6.40 -20.49
C GLN A 36 -10.32 -5.97 -21.12
N ILE A 37 -9.17 -6.33 -20.55
CA ILE A 37 -7.84 -6.07 -21.16
C ILE A 37 -7.74 -6.78 -22.51
N HIS A 38 -8.15 -8.05 -22.57
CA HIS A 38 -8.17 -8.83 -23.82
C HIS A 38 -9.08 -8.21 -24.87
N ASP A 39 -10.31 -7.86 -24.51
CA ASP A 39 -11.27 -7.22 -25.41
C ASP A 39 -10.80 -5.86 -25.94
N ALA A 40 -9.96 -5.16 -25.18
CA ALA A 40 -9.30 -3.93 -25.61
C ALA A 40 -8.11 -4.19 -26.57
N GLY A 41 -7.76 -5.44 -26.86
CA GLY A 41 -6.62 -5.82 -27.70
C GLY A 41 -5.26 -5.60 -27.04
N LEU A 42 -5.23 -5.60 -25.70
CA LEU A 42 -4.02 -5.39 -24.90
C LEU A 42 -3.54 -6.71 -24.29
N GLN A 43 -2.24 -6.77 -23.99
CA GLN A 43 -1.65 -7.82 -23.17
C GLN A 43 -1.72 -7.44 -21.69
N ALA A 44 -1.51 -8.41 -20.81
CA ALA A 44 -1.45 -8.20 -19.39
C ALA A 44 -0.19 -8.80 -18.75
N VAL A 45 0.25 -8.17 -17.68
CA VAL A 45 1.23 -8.71 -16.74
C VAL A 45 0.58 -8.73 -15.36
N ILE A 46 0.70 -9.83 -14.66
CA ILE A 46 0.17 -9.98 -13.31
C ILE A 46 1.30 -10.04 -12.30
N ARG A 47 1.15 -9.30 -11.18
CA ARG A 47 1.96 -9.43 -9.98
C ARG A 47 1.10 -10.03 -8.86
N PRO A 48 1.05 -11.36 -8.72
CA PRO A 48 0.21 -12.03 -7.72
C PRO A 48 0.76 -11.91 -6.29
N GLY A 49 1.97 -11.48 -6.11
CA GLY A 49 2.65 -11.51 -4.81
C GLY A 49 3.24 -12.88 -4.48
N PRO A 50 3.09 -13.35 -3.22
CA PRO A 50 2.10 -12.97 -2.19
C PRO A 50 2.27 -11.59 -1.57
N TYR A 51 3.47 -11.03 -1.58
CA TYR A 51 3.74 -9.65 -1.22
C TYR A 51 3.90 -8.81 -2.49
N ILE A 52 3.19 -7.70 -2.56
CA ILE A 52 3.10 -6.88 -3.79
C ILE A 52 3.80 -5.53 -3.60
N ASP A 53 3.85 -4.99 -2.38
CA ASP A 53 4.13 -3.61 -2.06
C ASP A 53 3.00 -2.68 -2.57
N GLY A 54 3.21 -1.97 -3.65
CA GLY A 54 2.18 -1.18 -4.34
C GLY A 54 1.64 -0.04 -3.48
N GLU A 55 2.45 0.48 -2.53
CA GLU A 55 2.08 1.50 -1.54
C GLU A 55 0.72 1.20 -0.88
N HIS A 56 0.43 -0.10 -0.81
CA HIS A 56 -0.80 -0.63 -0.25
C HIS A 56 -0.53 -1.21 1.13
N LYS A 57 -1.53 -1.11 1.99
CA LYS A 57 -1.47 -1.58 3.37
C LYS A 57 -0.77 -2.93 3.50
N TRP A 58 0.33 -2.95 4.26
CA TRP A 58 1.20 -4.11 4.50
C TRP A 58 1.64 -4.84 3.22
N GLY A 59 1.85 -4.08 2.13
CA GLY A 59 2.19 -4.65 0.82
C GLY A 59 1.16 -5.62 0.25
N GLY A 60 -0.11 -5.46 0.63
CA GLY A 60 -1.21 -6.32 0.21
C GLY A 60 -1.39 -7.59 1.03
N LEU A 61 -0.57 -7.85 2.06
CA LEU A 61 -0.77 -8.99 2.95
C LEU A 61 -2.04 -8.80 3.82
N PRO A 62 -2.85 -9.83 4.03
CA PRO A 62 -4.02 -9.75 4.89
C PRO A 62 -3.65 -9.70 6.38
N ALA A 63 -4.37 -8.87 7.14
CA ALA A 63 -4.07 -8.63 8.55
C ALA A 63 -4.08 -9.90 9.41
N TRP A 64 -4.90 -10.89 9.08
CA TRP A 64 -4.96 -12.17 9.80
C TRP A 64 -3.65 -12.96 9.76
N LEU A 65 -2.75 -12.68 8.80
CA LEU A 65 -1.40 -13.29 8.78
C LEU A 65 -0.55 -12.91 9.99
N SER A 66 -0.83 -11.79 10.66
CA SER A 66 -0.13 -11.41 11.89
C SER A 66 -0.37 -12.39 13.05
N GLU A 67 -1.46 -13.14 13.00
CA GLU A 67 -1.82 -14.17 13.99
C GLU A 67 -1.34 -15.58 13.58
N VAL A 68 -0.80 -15.73 12.36
CA VAL A 68 -0.20 -16.99 11.89
C VAL A 68 1.20 -17.12 12.49
N PRO A 69 1.55 -18.29 13.07
CA PRO A 69 2.89 -18.49 13.62
C PRO A 69 4.00 -18.32 12.57
N GLY A 70 5.05 -17.60 12.93
CA GLY A 70 6.17 -17.29 12.05
C GLY A 70 6.13 -15.84 11.58
N MET A 71 7.02 -15.51 10.68
CA MET A 71 7.10 -14.17 10.09
C MET A 71 6.68 -14.23 8.62
N ALA A 72 5.84 -13.29 8.21
CA ALA A 72 5.50 -13.12 6.79
C ALA A 72 6.76 -12.93 5.94
N ARG A 73 6.72 -13.35 4.67
CA ARG A 73 7.84 -13.28 3.72
C ARG A 73 9.10 -14.05 4.15
N GLN A 74 9.00 -14.97 5.08
CA GLN A 74 10.11 -15.84 5.47
C GLN A 74 9.81 -17.29 5.18
N ASN A 75 10.85 -18.10 5.02
CA ASN A 75 10.75 -19.53 4.79
C ASN A 75 10.30 -20.24 6.08
N ASN A 76 9.03 -20.16 6.39
CA ASN A 76 8.38 -20.90 7.46
C ASN A 76 7.08 -21.54 6.95
N GLN A 77 6.82 -22.76 7.39
CA GLN A 77 5.70 -23.56 6.85
C GLN A 77 4.33 -22.91 6.98
N PRO A 78 3.95 -22.28 8.12
CA PRO A 78 2.64 -21.65 8.24
C PRO A 78 2.39 -20.53 7.21
N PHE A 79 3.39 -19.67 6.96
CA PHE A 79 3.29 -18.65 5.93
C PHE A 79 3.23 -19.26 4.52
N LEU A 80 4.07 -20.26 4.24
CA LEU A 80 4.09 -20.91 2.93
C LEU A 80 2.76 -21.63 2.62
N ASP A 81 2.14 -22.26 3.61
CA ASP A 81 0.85 -22.93 3.46
C ASP A 81 -0.27 -21.90 3.17
N ALA A 82 -0.27 -20.78 3.86
CA ALA A 82 -1.21 -19.68 3.63
C ALA A 82 -1.03 -19.07 2.23
N ALA A 83 0.21 -18.75 1.85
CA ALA A 83 0.53 -18.20 0.53
C ALA A 83 0.17 -19.17 -0.60
N LYS A 84 0.43 -20.47 -0.41
CA LYS A 84 0.02 -21.51 -1.35
C LYS A 84 -1.49 -21.54 -1.57
N SER A 85 -2.28 -21.51 -0.48
CA SER A 85 -3.74 -21.48 -0.57
C SER A 85 -4.25 -20.30 -1.39
N TYR A 86 -3.67 -19.11 -1.15
CA TYR A 86 -3.99 -17.90 -1.89
C TYR A 86 -3.64 -18.02 -3.38
N ILE A 87 -2.42 -18.43 -3.71
CA ILE A 87 -1.97 -18.55 -5.11
C ILE A 87 -2.79 -19.62 -5.85
N GLU A 88 -3.16 -20.74 -5.19
CA GLU A 88 -4.03 -21.76 -5.79
C GLU A 88 -5.44 -21.21 -6.07
N ALA A 89 -6.03 -20.44 -5.15
CA ALA A 89 -7.33 -19.82 -5.35
C ALA A 89 -7.30 -18.81 -6.51
N LEU A 90 -6.30 -17.94 -6.55
CA LEU A 90 -6.11 -16.97 -7.63
C LEU A 90 -5.85 -17.65 -8.98
N ALA A 91 -5.04 -18.70 -9.03
CA ALA A 91 -4.77 -19.44 -10.26
C ALA A 91 -6.03 -20.15 -10.81
N ASN A 92 -6.89 -20.64 -9.91
CA ASN A 92 -8.18 -21.22 -10.31
C ASN A 92 -9.13 -20.16 -10.88
N GLU A 93 -9.18 -18.97 -10.27
CA GLU A 93 -9.98 -17.82 -10.76
C GLU A 93 -9.51 -17.36 -12.14
N LEU A 94 -8.20 -17.34 -12.36
CA LEU A 94 -7.59 -16.88 -13.61
C LEU A 94 -7.45 -17.99 -14.66
N ASN A 95 -8.04 -19.16 -14.45
CA ASN A 95 -8.00 -20.22 -15.43
C ASN A 95 -8.65 -19.76 -16.75
N GLY A 96 -7.92 -19.86 -17.85
CA GLY A 96 -8.34 -19.33 -19.15
C GLY A 96 -7.81 -17.94 -19.49
N SER A 97 -7.19 -17.22 -18.53
CA SER A 97 -6.66 -15.86 -18.76
C SER A 97 -5.21 -15.81 -19.26
N PHE A 98 -4.53 -16.91 -19.33
CA PHE A 98 -3.12 -16.98 -19.78
C PHE A 98 -2.99 -17.16 -21.30
N ILE A 99 -1.90 -16.64 -21.91
CA ILE A 99 -1.65 -16.73 -23.36
C ILE A 99 -1.80 -18.14 -23.93
N PRO A 100 -1.30 -19.22 -23.31
CA PRO A 100 -1.51 -20.58 -23.84
C PRO A 100 -2.98 -21.00 -23.91
N GLN A 101 -3.87 -20.26 -23.27
CA GLN A 101 -5.31 -20.46 -23.22
C GLN A 101 -6.11 -19.39 -24.00
N ASP A 102 -5.42 -18.63 -24.86
CA ASP A 102 -5.98 -17.49 -25.62
C ASP A 102 -6.38 -16.30 -24.74
N GLY A 103 -5.79 -16.17 -23.54
CA GLY A 103 -5.99 -15.03 -22.64
C GLY A 103 -4.91 -13.94 -22.78
N PRO A 104 -5.06 -12.80 -22.11
CA PRO A 104 -4.13 -11.67 -22.24
C PRO A 104 -2.87 -11.80 -21.39
N ILE A 105 -2.81 -12.66 -20.36
CA ILE A 105 -1.70 -12.70 -19.40
C ILE A 105 -0.46 -13.27 -20.07
N LEU A 106 0.51 -12.39 -20.33
CA LEU A 106 1.79 -12.69 -20.98
C LEU A 106 2.87 -13.10 -19.99
N MET A 107 2.96 -12.39 -18.84
CA MET A 107 4.03 -12.57 -17.86
C MET A 107 3.46 -12.53 -16.43
N VAL A 108 4.20 -13.16 -15.52
CA VAL A 108 3.90 -13.20 -14.09
C VAL A 108 5.11 -12.71 -13.33
N GLN A 109 4.96 -11.65 -12.53
CA GLN A 109 5.98 -11.23 -11.58
C GLN A 109 5.82 -12.04 -10.28
N ILE A 110 6.91 -12.62 -9.81
CA ILE A 110 6.92 -13.37 -8.55
C ILE A 110 7.45 -12.46 -7.45
N GLU A 111 6.64 -12.25 -6.41
CA GLU A 111 7.01 -11.44 -5.26
C GLU A 111 7.40 -10.00 -5.65
N ASN A 112 7.86 -9.23 -4.69
CA ASN A 112 8.45 -7.93 -4.91
C ASN A 112 9.71 -7.81 -4.03
N ASP A 113 10.84 -7.44 -4.61
CA ASP A 113 12.14 -7.31 -3.93
C ASP A 113 12.57 -8.56 -3.11
N TYR A 114 12.21 -9.78 -3.57
CA TYR A 114 12.53 -11.03 -2.88
C TYR A 114 12.60 -12.23 -3.84
N THR A 115 13.44 -13.24 -3.53
CA THR A 115 13.81 -14.32 -4.44
C THR A 115 13.17 -15.67 -4.12
N ALA A 116 12.52 -16.32 -5.12
CA ALA A 116 12.24 -17.76 -5.16
C ALA A 116 11.98 -18.25 -6.59
N ALA A 117 12.37 -19.50 -6.92
CA ALA A 117 12.43 -20.06 -8.27
C ALA A 117 11.18 -20.83 -8.70
N PHE A 118 10.71 -20.64 -9.97
CA PHE A 118 9.71 -21.48 -10.65
C PHE A 118 9.89 -21.47 -12.19
N ASP A 119 9.42 -22.52 -12.88
CA ASP A 119 9.52 -22.69 -14.34
C ASP A 119 8.27 -22.13 -15.06
N ASN A 120 8.40 -20.97 -15.72
CA ASN A 120 7.50 -20.43 -16.77
C ASN A 120 7.96 -18.99 -17.12
N MET A 121 7.23 -18.21 -17.93
CA MET A 121 7.58 -16.82 -18.23
C MET A 121 7.43 -15.92 -17.00
N PHE A 122 8.30 -16.11 -16.03
CA PHE A 122 8.36 -15.33 -14.80
C PHE A 122 9.46 -14.26 -14.91
N TYR A 123 9.29 -13.19 -14.15
CA TYR A 123 10.35 -12.22 -13.95
C TYR A 123 10.42 -11.78 -12.48
N THR A 124 11.60 -11.29 -12.09
CA THR A 124 11.85 -10.71 -10.77
C THR A 124 11.98 -9.20 -10.91
N ASN A 125 11.55 -8.45 -9.88
CA ASN A 125 11.80 -7.02 -9.78
C ASN A 125 13.06 -6.81 -8.94
N ASP A 126 14.10 -6.24 -9.55
CA ASP A 126 15.41 -6.06 -8.91
C ASP A 126 15.96 -4.67 -9.25
N ARG A 127 16.38 -3.93 -8.23
CA ARG A 127 17.21 -2.74 -8.52
C ARG A 127 18.42 -3.16 -9.34
N GLY A 128 18.72 -2.44 -10.43
CA GLY A 128 19.82 -2.75 -11.34
C GLY A 128 21.23 -2.63 -10.75
N SER A 129 21.39 -2.81 -9.44
CA SER A 129 22.68 -2.83 -8.75
C SER A 129 23.21 -4.24 -8.56
N GLN A 130 24.53 -4.39 -8.54
CA GLN A 130 25.18 -5.69 -8.33
C GLN A 130 24.70 -6.39 -7.04
N SER A 131 24.50 -5.65 -5.96
CA SER A 131 24.06 -6.21 -4.68
C SER A 131 22.62 -6.72 -4.73
N ALA A 132 21.72 -5.98 -5.38
CA ALA A 132 20.32 -6.38 -5.54
C ALA A 132 20.23 -7.62 -6.45
N LEU A 133 20.85 -7.59 -7.61
CA LEU A 133 20.88 -8.73 -8.54
C LEU A 133 21.54 -9.98 -7.96
N ALA A 134 22.56 -9.83 -7.10
CA ALA A 134 23.17 -10.95 -6.39
C ALA A 134 22.22 -11.57 -5.36
N ALA A 135 21.32 -10.80 -4.80
CA ALA A 135 20.32 -11.26 -3.86
C ALA A 135 19.03 -11.76 -4.55
N GLY A 136 18.67 -11.14 -5.68
CA GLY A 136 17.38 -11.25 -6.34
C GLY A 136 17.34 -12.10 -7.62
N ALA A 137 18.39 -12.08 -8.43
CA ALA A 137 18.36 -12.71 -9.74
C ALA A 137 18.29 -14.25 -9.67
N ILE A 138 17.32 -14.82 -10.37
CA ILE A 138 17.09 -16.28 -10.44
C ILE A 138 17.56 -16.81 -11.80
N PRO A 139 18.39 -17.87 -11.86
CA PRO A 139 18.78 -18.48 -13.12
C PRO A 139 17.59 -18.95 -13.96
N GLY A 140 17.48 -18.47 -15.20
CA GLY A 140 16.38 -18.81 -16.10
C GLY A 140 15.14 -17.93 -15.98
N VAL A 141 15.10 -17.03 -15.02
CA VAL A 141 14.05 -16.01 -14.85
C VAL A 141 14.57 -14.67 -15.33
N LEU A 142 13.72 -13.87 -15.98
CA LEU A 142 14.07 -12.53 -16.43
C LEU A 142 14.23 -11.63 -15.20
N SER A 143 15.43 -11.10 -14.98
CA SER A 143 15.63 -9.99 -14.03
C SER A 143 15.32 -8.70 -14.75
N GLU A 144 14.30 -8.01 -14.33
CA GLU A 144 14.02 -6.64 -14.75
C GLU A 144 14.71 -5.63 -13.82
N ILE A 145 14.54 -4.36 -14.09
CA ILE A 145 15.01 -3.28 -13.21
C ILE A 145 13.83 -2.43 -12.74
N ASP A 146 14.03 -1.72 -11.63
CA ASP A 146 13.19 -0.61 -11.20
C ASP A 146 13.97 0.72 -11.26
N GLY A 147 13.27 1.81 -11.59
CA GLY A 147 13.76 3.17 -11.46
C GLY A 147 14.53 3.73 -12.66
N ASN A 148 15.78 4.17 -12.47
CA ASN A 148 16.52 4.87 -13.53
C ASN A 148 17.04 3.92 -14.61
N PRO A 149 16.57 4.00 -15.88
CA PRO A 149 16.91 3.05 -16.92
C PRO A 149 18.38 3.10 -17.35
N HIS A 150 19.04 4.27 -17.28
CA HIS A 150 20.43 4.40 -17.71
C HIS A 150 21.36 3.63 -16.75
N VAL A 151 21.16 3.80 -15.44
CA VAL A 151 21.98 3.14 -14.42
C VAL A 151 21.56 1.67 -14.28
N GLY A 152 20.25 1.40 -14.24
CA GLY A 152 19.71 0.07 -14.04
C GLY A 152 20.08 -0.91 -15.15
N PHE A 153 19.88 -0.56 -16.41
CA PHE A 153 20.27 -1.43 -17.54
C PHE A 153 21.78 -1.62 -17.63
N ALA A 154 22.57 -0.58 -17.35
CA ALA A 154 24.03 -0.71 -17.32
C ALA A 154 24.49 -1.70 -16.25
N GLY A 155 24.03 -1.55 -15.02
CA GLY A 155 24.38 -2.43 -13.90
C GLY A 155 23.92 -3.88 -14.11
N ARG A 156 22.67 -4.07 -14.59
CA ARG A 156 22.13 -5.36 -14.95
C ARG A 156 22.97 -6.03 -16.04
N ASN A 157 23.32 -5.28 -17.08
CA ASN A 157 24.09 -5.79 -18.21
C ASN A 157 25.56 -6.09 -17.87
N GLU A 158 26.11 -5.44 -16.86
CA GLU A 158 27.43 -5.76 -16.31
C GLU A 158 27.40 -7.04 -15.47
N TYR A 159 26.36 -7.20 -14.63
CA TYR A 159 26.27 -8.33 -13.70
C TYR A 159 25.85 -9.64 -14.37
N LEU A 160 24.83 -9.60 -15.26
CA LEU A 160 24.30 -10.80 -15.89
C LEU A 160 25.08 -11.20 -17.14
N ASN A 161 25.34 -12.49 -17.29
CA ASN A 161 25.93 -13.04 -18.53
C ASN A 161 25.01 -12.81 -19.74
N ALA A 162 25.57 -12.53 -20.90
CA ALA A 162 24.83 -12.24 -22.11
C ALA A 162 23.83 -13.34 -22.51
N SER A 163 24.12 -14.60 -22.21
CA SER A 163 23.24 -15.75 -22.48
C SER A 163 22.01 -15.82 -21.55
N ASN A 164 22.05 -15.16 -20.39
CA ASN A 164 21.02 -15.23 -19.35
C ASN A 164 20.31 -13.88 -19.13
N ARG A 165 20.68 -12.88 -19.91
CA ARG A 165 20.20 -11.50 -19.70
C ARG A 165 18.74 -11.31 -20.08
N GLY A 166 18.30 -11.98 -21.15
CA GLY A 166 16.99 -11.69 -21.77
C GLY A 166 16.87 -10.24 -22.26
N PRO A 167 15.69 -9.79 -22.65
CA PRO A 167 15.44 -8.40 -23.03
C PRO A 167 15.56 -7.48 -21.81
N ASN A 168 15.84 -6.19 -22.07
CA ASN A 168 15.75 -5.19 -21.01
C ASN A 168 14.27 -4.82 -20.76
N LEU A 169 13.89 -4.81 -19.52
CA LEU A 169 12.60 -4.36 -19.02
C LEU A 169 12.82 -3.49 -17.78
N ASP A 170 12.26 -2.29 -17.82
CA ASP A 170 12.08 -1.44 -16.64
C ASP A 170 10.64 -1.65 -16.17
N GLY A 171 10.46 -2.47 -15.14
CA GLY A 171 9.16 -2.90 -14.66
C GLY A 171 8.49 -1.92 -13.70
N GLU A 172 9.27 -0.97 -13.18
CA GLU A 172 8.77 0.11 -12.33
C GLU A 172 9.47 1.42 -12.66
N TYR A 173 9.20 1.96 -13.85
CA TYR A 173 9.68 3.31 -14.20
C TYR A 173 8.82 4.35 -13.48
N TYR A 174 9.37 4.95 -12.44
CA TYR A 174 8.69 5.97 -11.63
C TYR A 174 8.60 7.30 -12.36
N THR A 175 7.36 7.78 -12.56
CA THR A 175 7.12 9.10 -13.15
C THR A 175 7.48 10.23 -12.19
N THR A 176 7.14 10.06 -10.92
CA THR A 176 7.67 10.83 -9.77
C THR A 176 7.71 9.94 -8.52
N TRP A 177 7.06 10.30 -7.41
CA TRP A 177 7.08 9.55 -6.15
C TRP A 177 5.78 9.71 -5.37
N LEU A 178 5.58 8.87 -4.38
CA LEU A 178 4.47 8.92 -3.43
C LEU A 178 4.58 10.13 -2.49
N ASP A 179 3.48 10.43 -1.79
CA ASP A 179 3.42 11.46 -0.76
C ASP A 179 3.11 10.86 0.61
N THR A 180 3.64 11.46 1.67
CA THR A 180 3.45 11.01 3.05
C THR A 180 2.86 12.10 3.92
N TRP A 181 2.09 11.72 4.95
CA TRP A 181 1.54 12.65 5.93
C TRP A 181 2.65 13.36 6.71
N GLY A 182 2.48 14.66 6.90
CA GLY A 182 3.39 15.48 7.71
C GLY A 182 4.68 15.92 7.01
N GLU A 183 4.88 15.57 5.77
CA GLU A 183 5.94 16.15 4.95
C GLU A 183 5.62 17.60 4.60
N THR A 184 6.67 18.40 4.39
CA THR A 184 6.53 19.81 3.99
C THR A 184 6.38 19.97 2.48
N SER A 185 6.48 18.89 1.75
CA SER A 185 6.31 18.89 0.30
C SER A 185 4.85 19.15 -0.02
N THR A 186 4.60 20.30 -0.60
CA THR A 186 3.32 20.61 -1.20
C THR A 186 3.32 20.04 -2.60
N HIS A 187 2.26 19.33 -2.97
CA HIS A 187 1.97 19.08 -4.38
C HIS A 187 2.02 20.40 -5.14
N ASN A 188 2.99 20.55 -5.99
CA ASN A 188 3.07 21.70 -6.86
C ASN A 188 2.30 21.36 -8.13
N HIS A 189 1.04 21.67 -8.16
CA HIS A 189 0.15 21.44 -9.31
C HIS A 189 0.46 22.36 -10.51
N ASP A 190 1.69 22.85 -10.67
CA ASP A 190 2.08 23.49 -11.92
C ASP A 190 2.21 22.46 -13.03
N THR A 191 1.07 22.05 -13.52
CA THR A 191 0.88 21.01 -14.52
C THR A 191 1.39 21.38 -15.92
N THR A 192 2.02 22.54 -16.09
CA THR A 192 2.38 23.00 -17.44
C THR A 192 3.64 22.35 -17.98
N ASN A 193 4.60 21.95 -17.15
CA ASN A 193 5.85 21.33 -17.58
C ASN A 193 6.45 20.32 -16.59
N THR A 194 5.77 20.01 -15.48
CA THR A 194 6.29 19.13 -14.45
C THR A 194 5.29 18.02 -14.15
N ALA A 195 5.78 16.80 -14.00
CA ALA A 195 5.11 15.78 -13.22
C ALA A 195 5.51 16.04 -11.76
N ASP A 196 4.55 16.14 -10.88
CA ASP A 196 4.79 16.53 -9.51
C ASP A 196 4.04 15.66 -8.54
N VAL A 197 4.78 15.04 -7.64
CA VAL A 197 4.21 14.38 -6.47
C VAL A 197 5.20 14.40 -5.32
N GLY A 198 4.71 14.63 -4.12
CA GLY A 198 5.46 14.43 -2.89
C GLY A 198 6.78 15.20 -2.77
N GLY A 199 6.91 16.34 -3.43
CA GLY A 199 8.14 17.11 -3.46
C GLY A 199 9.23 16.59 -4.41
N HIS A 200 8.96 15.54 -5.16
CA HIS A 200 9.82 15.04 -6.22
C HIS A 200 9.29 15.51 -7.56
N VAL A 201 9.81 16.63 -8.03
CA VAL A 201 9.43 17.22 -9.32
C VAL A 201 10.35 16.71 -10.41
N GLN A 202 9.79 16.05 -11.42
CA GLN A 202 10.51 15.73 -12.66
C GLN A 202 9.96 16.56 -13.82
N LEU A 203 10.86 17.05 -14.64
CA LEU A 203 10.45 17.70 -15.89
C LEU A 203 9.90 16.66 -16.86
N VAL A 204 8.78 16.96 -17.51
CA VAL A 204 8.21 16.10 -18.56
C VAL A 204 9.25 15.75 -19.61
N SER A 205 10.13 16.70 -19.98
CA SER A 205 11.23 16.46 -20.93
C SER A 205 12.28 15.46 -20.44
N SER A 206 12.52 15.37 -19.14
CA SER A 206 13.43 14.36 -18.57
C SER A 206 12.85 12.96 -18.71
N ILE A 207 11.57 12.80 -18.34
CA ILE A 207 10.84 11.53 -18.49
C ILE A 207 10.77 11.13 -19.97
N GLN A 208 10.52 12.09 -20.87
CA GLN A 208 10.55 11.83 -22.33
C GLN A 208 11.92 11.34 -22.79
N SER A 209 13.01 11.91 -22.26
CA SER A 209 14.37 11.50 -22.60
C SER A 209 14.67 10.07 -22.15
N ASP A 210 14.21 9.68 -20.96
CA ASP A 210 14.38 8.32 -20.43
C ASP A 210 13.59 7.31 -21.25
N ILE A 211 12.35 7.61 -21.61
CA ILE A 211 11.52 6.73 -22.44
C ILE A 211 12.08 6.66 -23.89
N ASP A 212 12.60 7.76 -24.41
CA ASP A 212 13.30 7.77 -25.71
C ASP A 212 14.52 6.85 -25.68
N PHE A 213 15.34 6.93 -24.61
CA PHE A 213 16.47 6.04 -24.40
C PHE A 213 16.06 4.57 -24.33
N ILE A 214 15.01 4.24 -23.56
CA ILE A 214 14.51 2.86 -23.45
C ILE A 214 14.10 2.32 -24.82
N LEU A 215 13.29 3.07 -25.56
CA LEU A 215 12.77 2.66 -26.87
C LEU A 215 13.86 2.59 -27.93
N ALA A 216 14.79 3.56 -27.96
CA ALA A 216 15.91 3.56 -28.89
C ALA A 216 16.84 2.34 -28.68
N ASN A 217 16.89 1.79 -27.46
CA ASN A 217 17.62 0.57 -27.12
C ASN A 217 16.78 -0.72 -27.27
N GLN A 218 15.61 -0.64 -27.92
CA GLN A 218 14.71 -1.80 -28.11
C GLN A 218 14.35 -2.48 -26.78
N SER A 219 14.22 -1.70 -25.74
CA SER A 219 13.88 -2.12 -24.39
C SER A 219 12.42 -1.85 -24.08
N SER A 220 11.88 -2.51 -23.07
CA SER A 220 10.50 -2.35 -22.60
C SER A 220 10.45 -1.58 -21.29
N PHE A 221 9.29 -0.97 -21.01
CA PHE A 221 9.05 -0.26 -19.76
C PHE A 221 7.60 -0.42 -19.29
N ASN A 222 7.41 -0.28 -18.01
CA ASN A 222 6.12 -0.10 -17.36
C ASN A 222 6.12 1.22 -16.61
N LEU A 223 5.16 2.08 -16.91
CA LEU A 223 5.00 3.35 -16.17
C LEU A 223 4.40 3.07 -14.80
N TYR A 224 5.13 3.37 -13.77
CA TYR A 224 4.70 3.27 -12.38
C TYR A 224 4.51 4.69 -11.80
N MET A 225 3.32 5.30 -11.85
CA MET A 225 2.07 4.73 -12.39
C MET A 225 1.70 5.35 -13.74
N PHE A 226 0.92 4.64 -14.56
CA PHE A 226 0.25 5.21 -15.73
C PHE A 226 -0.99 6.02 -15.33
N HIS A 227 -1.71 5.55 -14.33
CA HIS A 227 -2.90 6.19 -13.77
C HIS A 227 -2.72 6.37 -12.27
N GLY A 228 -2.72 7.62 -11.83
CA GLY A 228 -2.77 7.94 -10.42
C GLY A 228 -4.10 7.48 -9.82
N ARG A 229 -4.02 6.75 -8.69
CA ARG A 229 -5.17 6.14 -8.03
C ARG A 229 -5.35 6.66 -6.62
N THR A 230 -6.41 6.23 -5.98
CA THR A 230 -6.69 6.51 -4.58
C THR A 230 -6.80 5.19 -3.81
N ASN A 231 -6.04 5.04 -2.74
CA ASN A 231 -6.19 3.96 -1.77
C ASN A 231 -7.40 4.24 -0.88
N TRP A 232 -8.61 3.96 -1.40
CA TRP A 232 -9.87 4.27 -0.74
C TRP A 232 -10.00 3.66 0.66
N GLY A 233 -10.63 4.39 1.55
CA GLY A 233 -10.79 4.02 2.95
C GLY A 233 -9.45 4.12 3.70
N TYR A 234 -9.07 3.08 4.41
CA TYR A 234 -7.85 2.99 5.21
C TYR A 234 -6.84 1.99 4.60
N GLN A 235 -6.68 2.01 3.28
CA GLN A 235 -5.87 1.03 2.55
C GLN A 235 -4.48 1.54 2.16
N ASN A 236 -4.14 2.76 2.55
CA ASN A 236 -2.81 3.32 2.35
C ASN A 236 -1.75 2.50 3.09
N GLY A 237 -0.60 2.40 2.48
CA GLY A 237 0.60 1.83 3.07
C GLY A 237 1.35 2.81 3.96
N GLY A 238 2.62 2.56 4.12
CA GLY A 238 3.56 3.42 4.80
C GLY A 238 4.98 2.96 4.58
N ASP A 239 5.88 3.91 4.47
CA ASP A 239 7.30 3.64 4.42
C ASP A 239 7.88 3.44 5.81
N GLY A 240 8.86 2.57 5.89
CA GLY A 240 9.63 2.39 7.11
C GLY A 240 11.00 1.79 6.82
N GLY A 241 12.04 2.28 7.45
CA GLY A 241 13.36 1.74 7.24
C GLY A 241 14.39 2.27 8.23
N GLY A 242 15.41 1.43 8.53
CA GLY A 242 16.58 1.85 9.29
C GLY A 242 16.32 2.41 10.70
N GLY A 243 15.21 2.02 11.34
CA GLY A 243 14.79 2.58 12.63
C GLY A 243 13.95 3.86 12.51
N SER A 244 13.54 4.22 11.30
CA SER A 244 12.59 5.31 11.09
C SER A 244 11.22 4.93 11.58
N PRO A 245 10.46 5.85 12.21
CA PRO A 245 9.06 5.65 12.50
C PRO A 245 8.27 5.46 11.20
N LEU A 246 7.06 4.91 11.30
CA LEU A 246 6.13 4.83 10.19
C LEU A 246 5.97 6.22 9.54
N MET A 247 6.25 6.31 8.26
CA MET A 247 5.86 7.42 7.40
C MET A 247 4.58 7.00 6.68
N ALA A 248 3.44 7.34 7.26
CA ALA A 248 2.14 6.99 6.69
C ALA A 248 1.96 7.69 5.33
N GLU A 249 1.66 6.93 4.30
CA GLU A 249 1.35 7.47 2.98
C GLU A 249 -0.02 8.12 2.96
N THR A 250 -0.20 9.12 2.10
CA THR A 250 -1.52 9.68 1.84
C THR A 250 -2.39 8.66 1.09
N THR A 251 -3.70 8.85 1.11
CA THR A 251 -4.62 8.00 0.33
C THR A 251 -4.50 8.25 -1.17
N SER A 252 -4.07 9.43 -1.58
CA SER A 252 -3.75 9.73 -2.97
C SER A 252 -2.53 8.95 -3.44
N TYR A 253 -2.66 8.37 -4.62
CA TYR A 253 -1.62 7.58 -5.27
C TYR A 253 -1.30 8.16 -6.65
N ASP A 254 -1.28 9.49 -6.70
CA ASP A 254 -1.21 10.22 -7.98
C ASP A 254 0.09 9.95 -8.73
N TYR A 255 1.24 10.01 -8.10
CA TYR A 255 2.56 9.77 -8.71
C TYR A 255 2.90 10.72 -9.88
N GLY A 256 2.17 11.83 -10.08
CA GLY A 256 2.36 12.67 -11.27
C GLY A 256 2.19 11.88 -12.57
N ALA A 257 1.24 10.97 -12.58
CA ALA A 257 1.03 10.01 -13.66
C ALA A 257 0.55 10.65 -14.95
N PRO A 258 0.66 9.96 -16.10
CA PRO A 258 0.06 10.41 -17.37
C PRO A 258 -1.44 10.64 -17.29
N LEU A 259 -2.17 9.86 -16.47
CA LEU A 259 -3.55 10.13 -16.08
C LEU A 259 -3.60 10.46 -14.60
N ASP A 260 -4.27 11.56 -14.25
CA ASP A 260 -4.50 11.92 -12.85
C ASP A 260 -5.52 10.99 -12.16
N GLU A 261 -5.80 11.20 -10.86
CA GLU A 261 -6.75 10.40 -10.09
C GLU A 261 -8.17 10.39 -10.68
N SER A 262 -8.57 11.44 -11.43
CA SER A 262 -9.86 11.53 -12.11
C SER A 262 -9.88 10.83 -13.49
N GLY A 263 -8.74 10.35 -13.94
CA GLY A 263 -8.53 9.75 -15.26
C GLY A 263 -8.37 10.78 -16.38
N HIS A 264 -8.13 12.05 -16.06
CA HIS A 264 -7.85 13.07 -17.06
C HIS A 264 -6.39 13.01 -17.50
N ILE A 265 -6.18 13.32 -18.78
CA ILE A 265 -4.83 13.39 -19.35
C ILE A 265 -4.06 14.59 -18.80
N THR A 266 -2.79 14.37 -18.50
CA THR A 266 -1.84 15.38 -18.04
C THR A 266 -0.91 15.81 -19.18
N PRO A 267 -0.10 16.87 -19.00
CA PRO A 267 0.96 17.20 -19.94
C PRO A 267 1.94 16.05 -20.20
N LEU A 268 2.20 15.22 -19.18
CA LEU A 268 3.04 14.04 -19.31
C LEU A 268 2.45 13.02 -20.30
N TYR A 269 1.13 12.79 -20.29
CA TYR A 269 0.47 11.93 -21.27
C TYR A 269 0.75 12.39 -22.71
N LEU A 270 0.65 13.70 -22.97
CA LEU A 270 0.87 14.26 -24.31
C LEU A 270 2.34 14.15 -24.73
N GLY A 271 3.26 14.44 -23.82
CA GLY A 271 4.69 14.32 -24.05
C GLY A 271 5.10 12.88 -24.37
N LEU A 272 4.70 11.92 -23.54
CA LEU A 272 5.03 10.51 -23.76
C LEU A 272 4.38 9.94 -25.02
N ARG A 273 3.14 10.35 -25.32
CA ARG A 273 2.48 9.97 -26.58
C ARG A 273 3.33 10.38 -27.79
N GLN A 274 3.91 11.58 -27.77
CA GLN A 274 4.78 12.06 -28.85
C GLN A 274 6.07 11.25 -28.94
N THR A 275 6.72 10.96 -27.79
CA THR A 275 7.95 10.17 -27.74
C THR A 275 7.73 8.75 -28.27
N ILE A 276 6.64 8.08 -27.84
CA ILE A 276 6.29 6.74 -28.33
C ILE A 276 6.03 6.76 -29.83
N PHE A 277 5.25 7.72 -30.35
CA PHE A 277 5.00 7.86 -31.76
C PHE A 277 6.29 8.01 -32.57
N SER A 278 7.21 8.87 -32.11
CA SER A 278 8.46 9.14 -32.80
C SER A 278 9.37 7.90 -32.89
N ASN A 279 9.35 7.03 -31.89
CA ASN A 279 10.19 5.81 -31.85
C ASN A 279 9.57 4.65 -32.61
N LEU A 280 8.27 4.42 -32.49
CA LEU A 280 7.61 3.26 -33.07
C LEU A 280 7.14 3.51 -34.51
N ASN A 281 7.02 4.76 -34.92
CA ASN A 281 6.51 5.17 -36.23
C ASN A 281 5.15 4.53 -36.59
N GLU A 282 4.29 4.36 -35.57
CA GLU A 282 2.99 3.74 -35.72
C GLU A 282 1.87 4.78 -35.57
N THR A 283 0.72 4.51 -36.22
CA THR A 283 -0.47 5.36 -36.04
C THR A 283 -1.04 5.16 -34.66
N LEU A 284 -0.94 6.18 -33.82
CA LEU A 284 -1.47 6.11 -32.46
C LEU A 284 -3.00 6.24 -32.43
N PRO A 285 -3.69 5.55 -31.55
CA PRO A 285 -5.12 5.69 -31.36
C PRO A 285 -5.54 7.14 -31.07
N THR A 286 -6.74 7.51 -31.44
CA THR A 286 -7.32 8.81 -31.07
C THR A 286 -7.39 8.94 -29.57
N ILE A 287 -7.05 10.12 -29.03
CA ILE A 287 -7.20 10.41 -27.61
C ILE A 287 -8.69 10.30 -27.23
N PRO A 288 -9.07 9.49 -26.23
CA PRO A 288 -10.46 9.38 -25.79
C PRO A 288 -11.02 10.72 -25.32
N LYS A 289 -12.32 10.89 -25.45
CA LYS A 289 -13.01 12.03 -24.85
C LYS A 289 -12.85 11.97 -23.33
N GLN A 290 -12.42 13.07 -22.74
CA GLN A 290 -12.28 13.18 -21.28
C GLN A 290 -13.65 13.13 -20.60
N ASN A 291 -13.73 12.49 -19.45
CA ASN A 291 -14.91 12.48 -18.62
C ASN A 291 -15.22 13.90 -18.09
N ILE A 292 -16.48 14.19 -17.89
CA ILE A 292 -16.89 15.45 -17.27
C ILE A 292 -16.77 15.27 -15.76
N LEU A 293 -16.01 16.14 -15.11
CA LEU A 293 -15.97 16.20 -13.64
C LEU A 293 -17.30 16.75 -13.12
N VAL A 294 -17.80 16.15 -12.04
CA VAL A 294 -18.98 16.66 -11.36
C VAL A 294 -18.58 17.86 -10.51
N ASP A 295 -19.14 19.00 -10.80
CA ASP A 295 -19.00 20.18 -9.95
C ASP A 295 -19.92 20.02 -8.72
N VAL A 296 -19.30 19.77 -7.56
CA VAL A 296 -20.03 19.66 -6.29
C VAL A 296 -20.04 21.04 -5.62
N PRO A 297 -21.20 21.72 -5.52
CA PRO A 297 -21.25 23.02 -4.89
C PRO A 297 -20.87 22.92 -3.40
N PRO A 298 -20.34 23.98 -2.80
CA PRO A 298 -20.04 24.01 -1.37
C PRO A 298 -21.29 23.65 -0.54
N PHE A 299 -21.12 22.72 0.40
CA PHE A 299 -22.17 22.33 1.33
C PHE A 299 -21.62 22.26 2.75
N THR A 300 -22.52 22.40 3.73
CA THR A 300 -22.18 22.30 5.15
C THR A 300 -22.53 20.91 5.65
N LEU A 301 -21.55 20.22 6.24
CA LEU A 301 -21.79 18.95 6.93
C LEU A 301 -22.51 19.25 8.26
N THR A 302 -23.63 18.59 8.47
CA THR A 302 -24.33 18.61 9.75
C THR A 302 -23.84 17.42 10.58
N PRO A 303 -23.31 17.62 11.81
CA PRO A 303 -22.97 16.52 12.70
C PRO A 303 -24.20 15.63 12.93
N SER A 304 -24.06 14.32 12.80
CA SER A 304 -25.17 13.38 13.04
C SER A 304 -25.13 12.82 14.46
N ILE A 305 -23.97 12.31 14.88
CA ILE A 305 -23.78 11.72 16.21
C ILE A 305 -22.32 11.86 16.61
N ALA A 306 -22.05 12.04 17.91
CA ALA A 306 -20.69 11.95 18.43
C ALA A 306 -20.25 10.48 18.50
N MET A 307 -18.98 10.22 18.16
CA MET A 307 -18.46 8.86 18.12
C MET A 307 -18.58 8.14 19.47
N PHE A 308 -18.36 8.84 20.58
CA PHE A 308 -18.49 8.27 21.94
C PHE A 308 -19.95 7.97 22.32
N ASP A 309 -20.93 8.54 21.63
CA ASP A 309 -22.36 8.27 21.86
C ASP A 309 -22.88 7.12 20.96
N ALA A 310 -22.04 6.60 20.04
CA ALA A 310 -22.38 5.55 19.09
C ALA A 310 -21.39 4.40 19.14
N LEU A 311 -20.86 4.08 20.31
CA LEU A 311 -19.91 2.96 20.46
C LEU A 311 -20.65 1.62 20.30
N PRO A 312 -20.03 0.63 19.62
CA PRO A 312 -20.55 -0.74 19.60
C PRO A 312 -20.42 -1.39 20.97
N ALA A 313 -20.93 -2.62 21.11
CA ALA A 313 -20.70 -3.39 22.33
C ALA A 313 -19.20 -3.62 22.57
N PRO A 314 -18.67 -3.39 23.79
CA PRO A 314 -17.27 -3.57 24.08
C PRO A 314 -16.89 -5.05 24.26
N VAL A 315 -15.62 -5.32 24.00
CA VAL A 315 -14.97 -6.55 24.48
C VAL A 315 -14.29 -6.22 25.80
N HIS A 316 -14.64 -6.98 26.87
CA HIS A 316 -14.04 -6.78 28.18
C HIS A 316 -12.81 -7.65 28.35
N MET A 317 -11.66 -7.03 28.64
CA MET A 317 -10.38 -7.70 28.82
C MET A 317 -9.64 -7.15 30.04
N LYS A 318 -8.90 -8.00 30.74
CA LYS A 318 -8.04 -7.55 31.84
C LYS A 318 -6.90 -6.65 31.35
N TYR A 319 -6.34 -6.96 30.17
CA TYR A 319 -5.29 -6.20 29.51
C TYR A 319 -5.73 -5.84 28.09
N PRO A 320 -5.23 -4.73 27.52
CA PRO A 320 -5.53 -4.40 26.14
C PRO A 320 -5.07 -5.50 25.17
N VAL A 321 -5.78 -5.62 24.05
CA VAL A 321 -5.39 -6.46 22.92
C VAL A 321 -5.31 -5.58 21.67
N ASN A 322 -4.49 -5.98 20.70
CA ASN A 322 -4.32 -5.26 19.44
C ASN A 322 -5.56 -5.40 18.52
N MET A 323 -5.59 -4.64 17.44
CA MET A 323 -6.69 -4.67 16.46
C MET A 323 -6.84 -6.05 15.81
N GLU A 324 -5.74 -6.69 15.44
CA GLU A 324 -5.71 -7.96 14.71
C GLU A 324 -6.31 -9.10 15.54
N ALA A 325 -6.07 -9.10 16.85
CA ALA A 325 -6.70 -10.07 17.78
C ALA A 325 -8.24 -9.95 17.82
N LEU A 326 -8.78 -8.80 17.44
CA LEU A 326 -10.22 -8.55 17.27
C LEU A 326 -10.68 -8.68 15.82
N GLN A 327 -9.83 -9.20 14.93
CA GLN A 327 -10.07 -9.30 13.49
C GLN A 327 -10.35 -7.94 12.81
N GLN A 328 -9.81 -6.87 13.40
CA GLN A 328 -9.88 -5.53 12.85
C GLN A 328 -8.56 -5.19 12.16
N SER A 329 -8.61 -4.70 10.92
CA SER A 329 -7.41 -4.42 10.13
C SER A 329 -7.16 -2.95 9.86
N TYR A 330 -8.11 -2.05 10.13
CA TYR A 330 -8.03 -0.61 9.85
C TYR A 330 -9.01 0.20 10.69
N GLY A 331 -8.99 1.53 10.54
CA GLY A 331 -9.84 2.45 11.26
C GLY A 331 -9.32 2.79 12.65
N PHE A 332 -10.20 2.87 13.61
CA PHE A 332 -9.89 3.24 14.98
C PHE A 332 -10.23 2.10 15.96
N ILE A 333 -9.56 2.12 17.11
CA ILE A 333 -9.92 1.27 18.25
C ILE A 333 -9.90 2.13 19.50
N LEU A 334 -10.93 2.00 20.34
CA LEU A 334 -11.01 2.72 21.62
C LEU A 334 -10.79 1.76 22.78
N TYR A 335 -9.87 2.13 23.66
CA TYR A 335 -9.62 1.46 24.92
C TYR A 335 -10.07 2.35 26.06
N ARG A 336 -11.02 1.90 26.88
CA ARG A 336 -11.56 2.61 28.04
C ARG A 336 -11.27 1.85 29.32
N THR A 337 -10.83 2.55 30.35
CA THR A 337 -10.71 1.97 31.70
C THR A 337 -11.13 2.98 32.75
N ASN A 338 -11.69 2.46 33.87
CA ASN A 338 -12.00 3.24 35.06
C ASN A 338 -10.81 3.18 36.02
N ILE A 339 -10.36 4.31 36.51
CA ILE A 339 -9.23 4.40 37.43
C ILE A 339 -9.70 4.03 38.83
N THR A 340 -9.19 2.93 39.35
CA THR A 340 -9.56 2.41 40.68
C THR A 340 -8.72 2.97 41.84
N THR A 341 -7.54 3.51 41.53
CA THR A 341 -6.62 4.13 42.47
C THR A 341 -5.89 5.28 41.81
N ALA A 342 -5.79 6.42 42.45
CA ALA A 342 -5.14 7.60 41.89
C ALA A 342 -3.69 7.28 41.45
N VAL A 343 -3.33 7.73 40.22
CA VAL A 343 -2.04 7.47 39.62
C VAL A 343 -1.56 8.70 38.84
N ASN A 344 -0.23 8.98 38.94
CA ASN A 344 0.38 10.12 38.29
C ASN A 344 1.63 9.69 37.57
N GLY A 345 1.90 10.28 36.43
CA GLY A 345 3.12 10.08 35.67
C GLY A 345 2.92 10.02 34.16
N SER A 346 3.97 9.65 33.47
CA SER A 346 3.94 9.53 32.02
C SER A 346 3.12 8.30 31.60
N LEU A 347 2.26 8.50 30.62
CA LEU A 347 1.54 7.42 29.96
C LEU A 347 2.47 6.67 29.00
N GLN A 348 2.42 5.34 29.03
CA GLN A 348 3.01 4.45 28.04
C GLN A 348 1.90 3.57 27.45
N PRO A 349 1.52 3.74 26.17
CA PRO A 349 0.43 3.00 25.54
C PRO A 349 0.93 1.71 24.90
N GLY A 350 1.24 0.70 25.67
CA GLY A 350 1.87 -0.53 25.21
C GLY A 350 3.38 -0.37 24.98
N ASP A 351 3.93 -0.98 23.94
CA ASP A 351 5.34 -0.86 23.57
C ASP A 351 5.68 0.53 23.00
N TYR A 352 4.81 1.08 22.14
CA TYR A 352 4.82 2.45 21.61
C TYR A 352 3.44 2.79 21.00
N PRO A 353 3.16 4.07 20.65
CA PRO A 353 1.93 4.41 19.91
C PRO A 353 1.87 3.67 18.57
N ARG A 354 0.74 2.96 18.31
CA ARG A 354 0.53 2.19 17.06
C ARG A 354 -0.81 2.52 16.41
N ASP A 355 -1.00 3.70 15.74
CA ASP A 355 0.05 4.69 15.42
C ASP A 355 -0.18 6.01 16.15
N ARG A 356 -1.39 6.61 16.06
CA ARG A 356 -1.74 7.86 16.73
C ARG A 356 -2.77 7.62 17.82
N VAL A 357 -2.44 8.04 19.04
CA VAL A 357 -3.27 7.88 20.23
C VAL A 357 -3.84 9.23 20.65
N LEU A 358 -5.13 9.40 20.55
CA LEU A 358 -5.87 10.52 21.11
C LEU A 358 -6.32 10.17 22.51
N LEU A 359 -5.92 10.98 23.50
CA LEU A 359 -6.14 10.72 24.92
C LEU A 359 -7.26 11.60 25.45
N TYR A 360 -8.19 11.00 26.19
CA TYR A 360 -9.25 11.69 26.88
C TYR A 360 -9.32 11.25 28.34
N VAL A 361 -9.60 12.21 29.21
CA VAL A 361 -9.90 11.95 30.63
C VAL A 361 -11.29 12.54 30.91
N ASN A 362 -12.24 11.72 31.35
CA ASN A 362 -13.63 12.11 31.55
C ASN A 362 -14.26 12.79 30.35
N GLY A 363 -13.92 12.35 29.13
CA GLY A 363 -14.39 12.91 27.87
C GLY A 363 -13.66 14.17 27.39
N GLU A 364 -12.79 14.75 28.21
CA GLU A 364 -12.00 15.93 27.84
C GLU A 364 -10.63 15.51 27.25
N ARG A 365 -10.21 16.14 26.15
CA ARG A 365 -8.95 15.83 25.48
C ARG A 365 -7.76 16.16 26.36
N ALA A 366 -6.96 15.15 26.72
CA ALA A 366 -5.80 15.24 27.58
C ALA A 366 -4.46 15.29 26.82
N GLY A 367 -4.41 14.82 25.58
CA GLY A 367 -3.19 14.85 24.79
C GLY A 367 -3.27 14.03 23.51
N VAL A 368 -2.15 14.00 22.78
CA VAL A 368 -1.92 13.16 21.60
C VAL A 368 -0.54 12.57 21.69
N MET A 369 -0.42 11.30 21.35
CA MET A 369 0.86 10.63 21.13
C MET A 369 0.86 10.13 19.67
N ASP A 370 1.91 10.43 18.95
CA ASP A 370 2.00 10.12 17.53
C ASP A 370 3.35 9.51 17.22
N TYR A 371 3.36 8.31 16.65
CA TYR A 371 4.59 7.63 16.28
C TYR A 371 5.06 8.03 14.87
N SER A 372 4.12 8.32 13.97
CA SER A 372 4.41 8.60 12.56
C SER A 372 5.09 9.95 12.32
N TYR A 373 4.83 10.95 13.17
CA TYR A 373 5.39 12.30 13.02
C TYR A 373 6.73 12.54 13.71
N ARG A 374 7.48 11.51 14.05
CA ARG A 374 8.84 11.58 14.65
C ARG A 374 8.94 12.33 16.00
N ASN A 375 7.85 12.88 16.50
CA ASN A 375 7.76 13.60 17.76
C ASN A 375 6.68 12.94 18.63
N SER A 376 6.96 11.74 19.15
CA SER A 376 6.11 11.17 20.18
C SER A 376 6.13 12.09 21.41
N SER A 377 5.09 12.90 21.57
CA SER A 377 4.96 13.73 22.76
C SER A 377 4.72 12.84 23.97
N VAL A 378 5.56 12.97 24.97
CA VAL A 378 5.31 12.34 26.27
C VAL A 378 4.11 13.02 26.91
N VAL A 379 3.02 12.27 27.14
CA VAL A 379 1.85 12.78 27.85
C VAL A 379 1.95 12.36 29.32
N THR A 380 1.94 13.33 30.22
CA THR A 380 1.91 13.12 31.66
C THR A 380 0.48 13.31 32.16
N LEU A 381 -0.05 12.33 32.86
CA LEU A 381 -1.40 12.32 33.38
C LEU A 381 -1.39 12.40 34.91
N SER A 382 -2.42 13.02 35.47
CA SER A 382 -2.74 13.01 36.90
C SER A 382 -4.18 12.53 37.05
N LEU A 383 -4.34 11.23 37.24
CA LEU A 383 -5.63 10.56 37.29
C LEU A 383 -6.05 10.31 38.75
N LYS A 384 -7.32 10.58 39.02
CA LYS A 384 -7.95 10.33 40.33
C LYS A 384 -8.72 9.03 40.28
N GLU A 385 -9.06 8.52 41.44
CA GLU A 385 -10.03 7.44 41.55
C GLU A 385 -11.36 7.85 40.93
N CYS A 386 -11.97 6.93 40.19
CA CYS A 386 -13.20 7.12 39.39
C CYS A 386 -13.03 7.94 38.12
N ASP A 387 -11.83 8.41 37.75
CA ASP A 387 -11.62 8.98 36.42
C ASP A 387 -11.77 7.91 35.33
N ILE A 388 -12.31 8.29 34.19
CA ILE A 388 -12.38 7.46 32.98
C ILE A 388 -11.23 7.87 32.07
N LEU A 389 -10.36 6.93 31.73
CA LEU A 389 -9.30 7.13 30.74
C LEU A 389 -9.70 6.44 29.43
N ASP A 390 -9.71 7.22 28.36
CA ASP A 390 -9.94 6.76 27.00
C ASP A 390 -8.68 6.95 26.14
N LEU A 391 -8.26 5.89 25.46
CA LEU A 391 -7.23 5.91 24.42
C LEU A 391 -7.91 5.56 23.09
N LEU A 392 -8.14 6.54 22.25
CA LEU A 392 -8.61 6.34 20.89
C LEU A 392 -7.39 6.23 19.98
N VAL A 393 -7.14 5.03 19.46
CA VAL A 393 -5.99 4.75 18.63
C VAL A 393 -6.41 4.67 17.17
N GLU A 394 -5.74 5.46 16.34
CA GLU A 394 -5.87 5.45 14.88
C GLU A 394 -4.79 4.58 14.27
N ASN A 395 -5.19 3.70 13.35
CA ASN A 395 -4.29 3.00 12.45
C ASN A 395 -4.05 3.88 11.22
N MET A 396 -2.86 4.44 11.09
CA MET A 396 -2.49 5.37 10.01
C MET A 396 -1.95 4.66 8.76
N GLY A 397 -2.00 3.35 8.69
CA GLY A 397 -1.47 2.52 7.63
C GLY A 397 -0.45 1.50 8.15
N CYS A 398 -0.21 0.47 7.38
CA CYS A 398 0.81 -0.53 7.71
C CYS A 398 1.96 -0.40 6.72
N ILE A 399 3.19 -0.53 7.24
CA ILE A 399 4.40 -0.44 6.42
C ILE A 399 4.32 -1.44 5.28
N CYS A 400 4.48 -0.94 4.06
CA CYS A 400 4.56 -1.72 2.83
C CYS A 400 6.00 -1.82 2.32
N PHE A 401 6.87 -0.86 2.64
CA PHE A 401 8.27 -0.89 2.25
C PHE A 401 9.19 -0.72 3.46
N GLY A 402 10.22 -1.58 3.59
CA GLY A 402 11.19 -1.49 4.68
C GLY A 402 11.86 -2.82 5.02
N CYS A 403 12.69 -2.83 6.09
CA CYS A 403 13.41 -4.04 6.48
C CYS A 403 12.52 -5.06 7.21
N PRO A 404 12.85 -6.36 7.15
CA PRO A 404 12.04 -7.43 7.74
C PRO A 404 11.68 -7.27 9.22
N THR A 405 12.51 -6.57 9.99
CA THR A 405 12.29 -6.35 11.43
C THR A 405 11.08 -5.46 11.75
N ILE A 406 10.56 -4.72 10.78
CA ILE A 406 9.41 -3.83 10.95
C ILE A 406 8.09 -4.45 10.50
N PHE A 407 8.09 -5.72 10.06
CA PHE A 407 6.87 -6.40 9.60
C PHE A 407 5.91 -6.84 10.72
N ASP A 408 6.25 -6.64 12.00
CA ASP A 408 5.25 -6.71 13.08
C ASP A 408 4.40 -5.42 13.06
N GLN A 409 3.34 -5.45 12.30
CA GLN A 409 2.45 -4.32 12.04
C GLN A 409 1.16 -4.36 12.85
N ARG A 410 1.12 -5.11 13.95
CA ARG A 410 -0.04 -5.10 14.85
C ARG A 410 -0.34 -3.69 15.32
N LYS A 411 -1.61 -3.30 15.24
CA LYS A 411 -2.10 -1.94 15.49
C LYS A 411 -2.94 -1.84 16.76
N GLY A 412 -3.08 -0.64 17.29
CA GLY A 412 -3.71 -0.42 18.59
C GLY A 412 -2.71 -0.49 19.72
N VAL A 413 -3.03 -1.20 20.81
CA VAL A 413 -2.13 -1.39 21.95
C VAL A 413 -1.51 -2.78 21.90
N VAL A 414 -0.19 -2.84 21.90
CA VAL A 414 0.59 -4.08 22.03
C VAL A 414 1.34 -4.05 23.37
N GLY A 415 0.97 -4.93 24.27
CA GLY A 415 1.49 -4.94 25.63
C GLY A 415 0.61 -4.17 26.63
N ASN A 416 1.18 -3.79 27.76
CA ASN A 416 0.44 -3.16 28.85
C ASN A 416 0.44 -1.64 28.74
N VAL A 417 -0.69 -1.01 29.03
CA VAL A 417 -0.75 0.43 29.26
C VAL A 417 -0.31 0.73 30.69
N THR A 418 0.60 1.68 30.85
CA THR A 418 1.05 2.12 32.18
C THR A 418 0.97 3.64 32.31
N VAL A 419 0.72 4.12 33.54
CA VAL A 419 0.88 5.52 33.93
C VAL A 419 1.83 5.58 35.13
N GLY A 420 2.93 6.33 35.01
CA GLY A 420 3.96 6.36 36.04
C GLY A 420 4.55 4.98 36.39
N GLY A 421 4.55 4.05 35.44
CA GLY A 421 4.99 2.66 35.64
C GLY A 421 3.96 1.71 36.29
N ILE A 422 2.78 2.22 36.64
CA ILE A 422 1.68 1.39 37.17
C ILE A 422 0.86 0.86 36.02
N VAL A 423 0.69 -0.47 35.94
CA VAL A 423 -0.11 -1.13 34.91
C VAL A 423 -1.60 -0.88 35.14
N LEU A 424 -2.29 -0.38 34.14
CA LEU A 424 -3.74 -0.23 34.16
C LEU A 424 -4.40 -1.53 33.68
N VAL A 425 -5.54 -1.87 34.25
CA VAL A 425 -6.26 -3.13 34.02
C VAL A 425 -7.75 -2.88 33.82
N ASP A 426 -8.48 -3.93 33.43
CA ASP A 426 -9.94 -3.96 33.31
C ASP A 426 -10.44 -2.97 32.22
N TRP A 427 -10.18 -3.34 30.98
CA TRP A 427 -10.46 -2.54 29.79
C TRP A 427 -11.76 -2.94 29.11
N GLU A 428 -12.51 -1.95 28.69
CA GLU A 428 -13.54 -2.01 27.65
C GLU A 428 -12.89 -1.65 26.33
N ILE A 429 -12.95 -2.52 25.32
CA ILE A 429 -12.30 -2.33 24.03
C ILE A 429 -13.36 -2.30 22.93
N TYR A 430 -13.39 -1.21 22.17
CA TYR A 430 -14.38 -0.96 21.12
C TYR A 430 -13.70 -0.97 19.77
N SER A 431 -14.05 -1.94 18.93
CA SER A 431 -13.59 -2.02 17.54
C SER A 431 -14.37 -1.03 16.67
N LEU A 432 -13.68 -0.14 15.99
CA LEU A 432 -14.24 0.96 15.21
C LEU A 432 -13.66 0.99 13.78
N PRO A 433 -13.95 -0.03 12.94
CA PRO A 433 -13.45 -0.08 11.57
C PRO A 433 -14.09 0.97 10.66
N LEU A 434 -15.21 1.58 11.06
CA LEU A 434 -15.94 2.63 10.33
C LEU A 434 -16.29 2.23 8.88
N ASN A 435 -16.58 0.96 8.64
CA ASN A 435 -17.06 0.48 7.33
C ASN A 435 -18.42 1.06 6.97
N GLU A 436 -19.23 1.32 8.00
CA GLU A 436 -20.55 1.94 7.90
C GLU A 436 -20.59 3.17 8.82
N PRO A 437 -21.37 4.18 8.46
CA PRO A 437 -21.58 5.32 9.34
C PRO A 437 -22.15 4.87 10.70
N PRO A 438 -21.68 5.44 11.82
CA PRO A 438 -22.28 5.18 13.12
C PRO A 438 -23.79 5.50 13.11
N SER A 439 -24.60 4.60 13.64
CA SER A 439 -26.06 4.80 13.74
C SER A 439 -26.49 4.93 15.19
N SER A 440 -27.53 5.74 15.42
CA SER A 440 -28.18 5.89 16.75
C SER A 440 -28.95 4.65 17.20
N GLU A 441 -29.08 3.63 16.34
CA GLU A 441 -29.85 2.41 16.62
C GLU A 441 -28.98 1.26 17.21
N SER A 442 -27.69 1.50 17.45
CA SER A 442 -26.76 0.50 17.98
C SER A 442 -26.67 0.45 19.52
N ASN A 443 -27.78 0.68 20.22
CA ASN A 443 -27.91 0.44 21.67
C ASN A 443 -28.93 -0.64 21.97
#